data_0a1456fcb95333ca6283b93ee6ab5a7d
#
_entry.id   0a1456fcb95333ca6283b93ee6ab5a7d
#
_cell.length_a   1.000
_cell.length_b   1.000
_cell.length_c   1.000
_cell.angle_alpha   90.00
_cell.angle_beta   90.00
_cell.angle_gamma   90.00
#
_symmetry.space_group_name_H-M   'P 1'
#
loop_
_entity.id
_entity.type
_entity.pdbx_description
1 polymer ?
#
loop_
_entity_poly.entity_id
_entity_poly.type
_entity_poly.pdbx_seq_one_letter_code
_entity_poly.pdbx_strand_id
1 'polypeptide(L)'
;MHRSFARRRVLGTFAALGGAALLAPLEGVARAAESTGARWPTQLPLPNGFQPEGITIGKSPYAYFGSIANGDIYRASLATGRGRVISQGGGAAHPVIGLKIDRRQRLLFLSGGPSREIRVADVHSGKLLKTFTVGSDNTFVNDVILTPGAAWFTDSFKAQIYRLPLDRQDEPGDAVTTVPLTGDWQQGPSFTANGIERTPDGSALLLVNTVVGGGGLMRVDPRTGVARSVDIGDTKLPNGDGLLLLGRTLYVVQQQQNAIDVLRLNESGTRGTAIARITDPRFKIPTTAAAWGDRIYLPNARFDVEPTPDTTYDAVAVDQI
;
A
#
# COMPACT_ATOMS: atom_id res chain seq x y z
N MET A 1 69.31 -7.52 8.47
CA MET A 1 69.89 -7.01 9.70
C MET A 1 68.96 -7.29 10.86
N HIS A 2 69.49 -8.14 11.76
CA HIS A 2 68.87 -8.53 13.06
C HIS A 2 68.64 -7.36 13.99
N ARG A 3 67.61 -7.42 14.85
CA ARG A 3 67.76 -7.45 16.29
C ARG A 3 66.46 -7.72 17.03
N SER A 4 66.47 -8.84 17.73
CA SER A 4 65.63 -9.36 18.79
C SER A 4 66.02 -8.75 20.14
N PHE A 5 65.08 -8.58 21.10
CA PHE A 5 65.27 -8.63 22.57
C PHE A 5 63.88 -8.81 23.19
N ALA A 6 63.51 -9.92 23.76
CA ALA A 6 63.84 -10.67 24.95
C ALA A 6 63.17 -10.14 26.24
N ARG A 7 62.35 -10.98 26.73
CA ARG A 7 61.69 -11.27 28.03
C ARG A 7 62.27 -10.64 29.28
N ARG A 8 61.39 -10.29 30.25
CA ARG A 8 61.64 -10.55 31.69
C ARG A 8 60.33 -10.90 32.40
N ARG A 9 60.30 -12.13 33.00
CA ARG A 9 59.40 -12.60 34.06
C ARG A 9 59.90 -12.07 35.39
N VAL A 10 58.96 -11.74 36.31
CA VAL A 10 59.20 -11.70 37.75
C VAL A 10 58.11 -12.47 38.45
N LEU A 11 58.48 -13.57 39.07
CA LEU A 11 57.69 -14.31 40.07
C LEU A 11 57.76 -13.57 41.42
N GLY A 12 56.68 -13.48 42.13
CA GLY A 12 56.63 -13.07 43.53
C GLY A 12 55.52 -13.89 44.23
N THR A 13 55.99 -14.91 44.98
CA THR A 13 55.21 -15.73 45.90
C THR A 13 55.06 -15.02 47.20
N PHE A 14 53.88 -14.95 47.81
CA PHE A 14 53.70 -14.95 49.30
C PHE A 14 52.36 -15.57 49.75
N ALA A 15 52.42 -16.18 50.89
CA ALA A 15 51.70 -17.23 51.50
C ALA A 15 50.30 -16.88 52.03
N ALA A 16 49.55 -17.96 52.28
CA ALA A 16 48.22 -18.08 52.82
C ALA A 16 48.08 -17.60 54.27
N LEU A 17 46.90 -17.11 54.62
CA LEU A 17 46.26 -17.20 55.92
C LEU A 17 44.74 -17.34 55.74
N GLY A 18 44.20 -18.41 56.36
CA GLY A 18 42.80 -18.80 56.18
C GLY A 18 41.82 -17.95 56.98
N GLY A 19 40.65 -17.81 56.44
CA GLY A 19 39.44 -17.31 57.07
C GLY A 19 38.24 -17.91 56.38
N ALA A 20 37.57 -18.87 57.05
CA ALA A 20 36.32 -19.45 56.60
C ALA A 20 35.20 -18.40 56.72
N ALA A 21 34.70 -17.89 55.64
CA ALA A 21 33.47 -17.14 55.56
C ALA A 21 32.43 -17.96 54.78
N LEU A 22 31.34 -18.24 55.43
CA LEU A 22 30.14 -18.88 54.85
C LEU A 22 29.60 -18.00 53.72
N LEU A 23 29.71 -18.49 52.52
CA LEU A 23 29.03 -17.92 51.33
C LEU A 23 27.64 -18.55 51.22
N ALA A 24 26.60 -17.78 51.55
CA ALA A 24 25.24 -18.02 51.09
C ALA A 24 25.14 -17.81 49.59
N PRO A 25 24.43 -18.67 48.81
CA PRO A 25 24.24 -18.39 47.40
C PRO A 25 23.27 -17.23 47.24
N LEU A 26 23.76 -16.10 46.71
CA LEU A 26 22.92 -15.07 46.11
C LEU A 26 22.38 -15.65 44.80
N GLU A 27 21.17 -16.18 44.84
CA GLU A 27 20.38 -16.41 43.64
C GLU A 27 20.07 -15.01 43.02
N GLY A 28 20.94 -14.57 42.15
CA GLY A 28 20.66 -13.47 41.25
C GLY A 28 19.59 -13.88 40.28
N VAL A 29 18.33 -13.53 40.56
CA VAL A 29 17.26 -13.53 39.58
C VAL A 29 17.67 -12.57 38.48
N ALA A 30 18.27 -13.07 37.41
CA ALA A 30 18.44 -12.35 36.17
C ALA A 30 17.03 -12.07 35.62
N ARG A 31 16.50 -10.92 36.03
CA ARG A 31 15.29 -10.38 35.42
C ARG A 31 15.70 -10.04 33.98
N ALA A 32 15.29 -10.91 33.03
CA ALA A 32 15.37 -10.58 31.63
C ALA A 32 14.67 -9.22 31.47
N ALA A 33 15.44 -8.20 31.14
CA ALA A 33 14.88 -6.93 30.71
C ALA A 33 14.10 -7.25 29.43
N GLU A 34 12.79 -7.41 29.55
CA GLU A 34 11.91 -7.35 28.40
C GLU A 34 12.24 -6.03 27.72
N SER A 35 12.84 -6.11 26.54
CA SER A 35 12.99 -4.95 25.67
C SER A 35 11.57 -4.51 25.34
N THR A 36 11.08 -3.51 26.04
CA THR A 36 9.88 -2.76 25.64
C THR A 36 10.25 -1.95 24.40
N GLY A 37 10.51 -2.65 23.30
CA GLY A 37 10.52 -2.04 21.98
C GLY A 37 9.17 -1.37 21.81
N ALA A 38 9.15 -0.05 21.75
CA ALA A 38 7.92 0.71 21.58
C ALA A 38 7.17 0.12 20.38
N ARG A 39 6.03 -0.55 20.63
CA ARG A 39 5.20 -1.08 19.55
C ARG A 39 4.76 0.09 18.70
N TRP A 40 5.01 0.01 17.41
CA TRP A 40 4.54 1.03 16.47
C TRP A 40 3.01 1.16 16.54
N PRO A 41 2.49 2.39 16.39
CA PRO A 41 1.05 2.61 16.46
C PRO A 41 0.32 1.79 15.41
N THR A 42 -0.85 1.29 15.78
CA THR A 42 -1.78 0.58 14.88
C THR A 42 -2.89 1.49 14.36
N GLN A 43 -2.85 2.76 14.72
CA GLN A 43 -3.75 3.80 14.23
C GLN A 43 -2.93 5.07 13.97
N LEU A 44 -3.02 5.58 12.75
CA LEU A 44 -2.29 6.75 12.28
C LEU A 44 -3.31 7.88 12.09
N PRO A 45 -3.30 8.93 12.90
CA PRO A 45 -4.19 10.07 12.69
C PRO A 45 -3.81 10.81 11.40
N LEU A 46 -4.81 11.20 10.64
CA LEU A 46 -4.68 12.04 9.45
C LEU A 46 -5.26 13.43 9.75
N PRO A 47 -4.96 14.46 8.94
CA PRO A 47 -5.55 15.78 9.14
C PRO A 47 -7.08 15.75 9.14
N ASN A 48 -7.72 16.58 9.94
CA ASN A 48 -9.16 16.74 9.89
C ASN A 48 -9.59 17.26 8.50
N GLY A 49 -10.73 16.81 8.02
CA GLY A 49 -11.23 17.15 6.69
C GLY A 49 -10.46 16.57 5.52
N PHE A 50 -9.47 15.69 5.75
CA PHE A 50 -8.55 15.19 4.71
C PHE A 50 -9.22 14.31 3.66
N GLN A 51 -10.23 13.52 4.03
CA GLN A 51 -10.91 12.56 3.14
C GLN A 51 -9.89 11.64 2.43
N PRO A 52 -9.18 10.77 3.16
CA PRO A 52 -8.19 9.88 2.57
C PRO A 52 -8.85 8.83 1.68
N GLU A 53 -8.17 8.44 0.60
CA GLU A 53 -8.60 7.31 -0.22
C GLU A 53 -7.43 6.35 -0.47
N GLY A 54 -6.39 6.78 -1.18
CA GLY A 54 -5.23 5.95 -1.49
C GLY A 54 -4.19 5.93 -0.37
N ILE A 55 -3.45 4.82 -0.31
CA ILE A 55 -2.24 4.67 0.51
C ILE A 55 -1.14 3.99 -0.30
N THR A 56 0.10 4.44 -0.11
CA THR A 56 1.28 3.70 -0.54
C THR A 56 2.37 3.75 0.51
N ILE A 57 3.12 2.65 0.64
CA ILE A 57 4.27 2.55 1.51
C ILE A 57 5.43 2.03 0.65
N GLY A 58 6.57 2.69 0.78
CA GLY A 58 7.75 2.28 0.03
C GLY A 58 8.71 1.43 0.87
N LYS A 59 10.02 1.58 0.63
CA LYS A 59 11.09 0.87 1.35
C LYS A 59 11.44 1.50 2.70
N SER A 60 10.92 2.69 2.97
CA SER A 60 11.10 3.41 4.23
C SER A 60 9.80 3.37 5.03
N PRO A 61 9.84 3.46 6.37
CA PRO A 61 8.66 3.34 7.21
C PRO A 61 7.80 4.61 7.20
N TYR A 62 7.41 5.01 6.00
CA TYR A 62 6.51 6.13 5.76
C TYR A 62 5.36 5.70 4.87
N ALA A 63 4.14 6.01 5.30
CA ALA A 63 2.94 5.93 4.48
C ALA A 63 2.66 7.28 3.83
N TYR A 64 2.19 7.24 2.59
CA TYR A 64 1.74 8.40 1.82
C TYR A 64 0.25 8.22 1.54
N PHE A 65 -0.52 9.26 1.78
CA PHE A 65 -1.97 9.29 1.61
C PHE A 65 -2.36 10.41 0.65
N GLY A 66 -3.34 10.13 -0.21
CA GLY A 66 -3.97 11.12 -1.08
C GLY A 66 -5.26 11.66 -0.48
N SER A 67 -5.54 12.96 -0.69
CA SER A 67 -6.77 13.62 -0.26
C SER A 67 -7.74 13.76 -1.42
N ILE A 68 -8.98 13.30 -1.23
CA ILE A 68 -10.09 13.61 -2.13
C ILE A 68 -10.50 15.08 -1.99
N ALA A 69 -10.44 15.63 -0.78
CA ALA A 69 -10.95 16.96 -0.47
C ALA A 69 -10.25 18.07 -1.23
N ASN A 70 -8.93 17.97 -1.42
CA ASN A 70 -8.14 19.07 -1.97
C ASN A 70 -6.91 18.64 -2.77
N GLY A 71 -6.68 17.33 -2.91
CA GLY A 71 -5.52 16.78 -3.63
C GLY A 71 -4.20 16.83 -2.88
N ASP A 72 -4.20 17.13 -1.58
CA ASP A 72 -2.99 17.09 -0.75
C ASP A 72 -2.40 15.68 -0.69
N ILE A 73 -1.07 15.63 -0.55
CA ILE A 73 -0.37 14.39 -0.23
C ILE A 73 0.19 14.52 1.19
N TYR A 74 -0.27 13.64 2.07
CA TYR A 74 0.19 13.57 3.45
C TYR A 74 1.15 12.39 3.65
N ARG A 75 2.30 12.64 4.28
CA ARG A 75 3.27 11.60 4.64
C ARG A 75 3.28 11.40 6.15
N ALA A 76 3.03 10.17 6.62
CA ALA A 76 3.08 9.79 8.02
C ALA A 76 4.22 8.80 8.30
N SER A 77 4.89 8.95 9.44
CA SER A 77 5.83 7.95 9.96
C SER A 77 5.05 6.80 10.59
N LEU A 78 5.28 5.57 10.14
CA LEU A 78 4.66 4.37 10.73
C LEU A 78 5.13 4.13 12.17
N ALA A 79 6.36 4.54 12.50
CA ALA A 79 6.92 4.33 13.82
C ALA A 79 6.32 5.27 14.88
N THR A 80 5.86 6.46 14.51
CA THR A 80 5.38 7.47 15.46
C THR A 80 3.93 7.90 15.26
N GLY A 81 3.33 7.57 14.13
CA GLY A 81 2.00 8.06 13.70
C GLY A 81 1.97 9.55 13.30
N ARG A 82 3.10 10.27 13.44
CA ARG A 82 3.16 11.70 13.11
C ARG A 82 3.45 11.90 11.63
N GLY A 83 2.87 12.93 11.06
CA GLY A 83 3.05 13.24 9.65
C GLY A 83 2.93 14.73 9.32
N ARG A 84 3.02 15.01 8.02
CA ARG A 84 2.85 16.36 7.46
C ARG A 84 2.38 16.28 6.02
N VAL A 85 1.71 17.31 5.55
CA VAL A 85 1.49 17.52 4.12
C VAL A 85 2.85 17.79 3.46
N ILE A 86 3.16 17.02 2.42
CA ILE A 86 4.39 17.17 1.62
C ILE A 86 4.14 17.82 0.27
N SER A 87 2.89 17.76 -0.23
CA SER A 87 2.43 18.42 -1.43
C SER A 87 1.07 19.02 -1.16
N GLN A 88 0.92 20.31 -1.39
CA GLN A 88 -0.39 20.95 -1.42
C GLN A 88 -1.04 20.67 -2.77
N GLY A 89 -2.29 20.22 -2.73
CA GLY A 89 -3.08 19.93 -3.93
C GLY A 89 -3.61 21.20 -4.61
N GLY A 90 -4.22 20.99 -5.76
CA GLY A 90 -4.85 22.07 -6.54
C GLY A 90 -6.26 22.43 -6.11
N GLY A 91 -6.70 21.99 -4.94
CA GLY A 91 -8.09 22.12 -4.46
C GLY A 91 -8.99 20.95 -4.89
N ALA A 92 -10.29 21.06 -4.60
CA ALA A 92 -11.28 20.00 -4.85
C ALA A 92 -11.42 19.59 -6.32
N ALA A 93 -10.98 20.43 -7.26
CA ALA A 93 -10.96 20.09 -8.68
C ALA A 93 -9.84 19.09 -9.07
N HIS A 94 -8.87 18.87 -8.20
CA HIS A 94 -7.70 18.03 -8.44
C HIS A 94 -7.46 17.00 -7.32
N PRO A 95 -8.44 16.14 -7.01
CA PRO A 95 -8.31 15.15 -5.94
C PRO A 95 -7.16 14.17 -6.20
N VAL A 96 -6.67 13.52 -5.15
CA VAL A 96 -5.82 12.33 -5.26
C VAL A 96 -6.61 11.15 -4.72
N ILE A 97 -6.92 10.19 -5.61
CA ILE A 97 -7.59 8.94 -5.33
C ILE A 97 -6.52 7.87 -5.04
N GLY A 98 -6.21 7.00 -5.99
CA GLY A 98 -5.11 6.03 -5.84
C GLY A 98 -3.73 6.68 -5.97
N LEU A 99 -2.74 6.11 -5.29
CA LEU A 99 -1.34 6.51 -5.45
C LEU A 99 -0.37 5.36 -5.23
N LYS A 100 0.75 5.36 -5.97
CA LYS A 100 1.86 4.41 -5.79
C LYS A 100 3.20 5.10 -5.86
N ILE A 101 4.11 4.70 -4.94
CA ILE A 101 5.50 5.15 -4.94
C ILE A 101 6.35 4.24 -5.84
N ASP A 102 7.29 4.80 -6.59
CA ASP A 102 8.21 4.04 -7.43
C ASP A 102 9.20 3.21 -6.59
N ARG A 103 9.83 2.22 -7.23
CA ARG A 103 10.80 1.32 -6.58
C ARG A 103 12.03 2.04 -6.04
N ARG A 104 12.34 3.22 -6.59
CA ARG A 104 13.50 4.05 -6.21
C ARG A 104 13.18 5.08 -5.14
N GLN A 105 11.92 5.16 -4.70
CA GLN A 105 11.45 6.10 -3.69
C GLN A 105 11.60 7.58 -4.10
N ARG A 106 11.44 7.88 -5.38
CA ARG A 106 11.60 9.23 -5.93
C ARG A 106 10.30 9.83 -6.42
N LEU A 107 9.43 9.01 -7.00
CA LEU A 107 8.23 9.43 -7.70
C LEU A 107 6.96 8.85 -7.06
N LEU A 108 5.93 9.66 -6.99
CA LEU A 108 4.55 9.26 -6.70
C LEU A 108 3.73 9.36 -7.97
N PHE A 109 3.06 8.28 -8.34
CA PHE A 109 2.09 8.21 -9.43
C PHE A 109 0.69 8.34 -8.83
N LEU A 110 -0.11 9.28 -9.33
CA LEU A 110 -1.36 9.72 -8.70
C LEU A 110 -2.51 9.61 -9.69
N SER A 111 -3.63 9.09 -9.22
CA SER A 111 -4.91 9.05 -9.92
C SER A 111 -5.77 10.23 -9.49
N GLY A 112 -6.29 11.00 -10.45
CA GLY A 112 -7.01 12.25 -10.21
C GLY A 112 -8.53 12.12 -10.19
N GLY A 113 -9.09 10.90 -10.20
CA GLY A 113 -10.53 10.71 -10.14
C GLY A 113 -11.27 11.42 -11.28
N PRO A 114 -12.28 12.25 -10.96
CA PRO A 114 -13.09 12.96 -11.95
C PRO A 114 -12.33 14.08 -12.67
N SER A 115 -11.16 14.52 -12.17
CA SER A 115 -10.32 15.48 -12.90
C SER A 115 -9.74 14.88 -14.18
N ARG A 116 -9.82 13.56 -14.37
CA ARG A 116 -9.27 12.82 -15.50
C ARG A 116 -7.74 12.96 -15.62
N GLU A 117 -7.07 13.25 -14.52
CA GLU A 117 -5.64 13.47 -14.51
C GLU A 117 -4.90 12.21 -14.02
N ILE A 118 -3.79 11.94 -14.67
CA ILE A 118 -2.70 11.11 -14.17
C ILE A 118 -1.56 12.07 -13.88
N ARG A 119 -1.08 12.09 -12.64
CA ARG A 119 -0.04 13.01 -12.21
C ARG A 119 1.16 12.27 -11.67
N VAL A 120 2.33 12.85 -11.83
CA VAL A 120 3.58 12.36 -11.27
C VAL A 120 4.21 13.45 -10.44
N ALA A 121 4.50 13.15 -9.17
CA ALA A 121 5.10 14.10 -8.23
C ALA A 121 6.41 13.55 -7.66
N ASP A 122 7.32 14.44 -7.30
CA ASP A 122 8.54 14.12 -6.56
C ASP A 122 8.22 13.84 -5.09
N VAL A 123 8.66 12.71 -4.58
CA VAL A 123 8.39 12.24 -3.19
C VAL A 123 8.95 13.17 -2.12
N HIS A 124 10.10 13.79 -2.37
CA HIS A 124 10.82 14.57 -1.37
C HIS A 124 10.29 15.98 -1.24
N SER A 125 10.06 16.63 -2.40
CA SER A 125 9.60 18.01 -2.46
C SER A 125 8.08 18.15 -2.56
N GLY A 126 7.37 17.07 -2.95
CA GLY A 126 5.95 17.12 -3.29
C GLY A 126 5.65 17.86 -4.60
N LYS A 127 6.69 18.28 -5.33
CA LYS A 127 6.51 19.03 -6.57
C LYS A 127 5.89 18.16 -7.65
N LEU A 128 4.84 18.67 -8.29
CA LEU A 128 4.25 18.07 -9.48
C LEU A 128 5.22 18.17 -10.65
N LEU A 129 5.56 17.04 -11.28
CA LEU A 129 6.53 16.94 -12.37
C LEU A 129 5.86 16.79 -13.73
N LYS A 130 4.80 15.95 -13.80
CA LYS A 130 4.02 15.71 -15.02
C LYS A 130 2.54 15.61 -14.70
N THR A 131 1.71 16.05 -15.65
CA THR A 131 0.25 15.90 -15.64
C THR A 131 -0.19 15.48 -17.03
N PHE A 132 -1.04 14.44 -17.09
CA PHE A 132 -1.66 13.96 -18.31
C PHE A 132 -3.18 13.97 -18.12
N THR A 133 -3.90 14.63 -19.02
CA THR A 133 -5.36 14.53 -19.08
C THR A 133 -5.72 13.35 -19.96
N VAL A 134 -6.53 12.42 -19.44
CA VAL A 134 -6.89 11.17 -20.10
C VAL A 134 -8.40 11.03 -20.29
N GLY A 135 -8.79 10.09 -21.14
CA GLY A 135 -10.20 9.79 -21.39
C GLY A 135 -10.97 10.96 -21.98
N SER A 136 -12.26 10.97 -21.76
CA SER A 136 -13.22 12.01 -22.17
C SER A 136 -14.20 12.26 -21.03
N ASP A 137 -15.28 12.95 -21.27
CA ASP A 137 -16.35 13.15 -20.27
C ASP A 137 -16.78 11.82 -19.66
N ASN A 138 -17.16 11.84 -18.40
CA ASN A 138 -17.49 10.65 -17.61
C ASN A 138 -16.32 9.65 -17.49
N THR A 139 -15.13 10.14 -17.21
CA THR A 139 -13.95 9.36 -16.83
C THR A 139 -13.68 9.52 -15.35
N PHE A 140 -13.32 8.42 -14.66
CA PHE A 140 -12.86 8.45 -13.28
C PHE A 140 -11.59 7.60 -13.14
N VAL A 141 -10.43 8.27 -13.10
CA VAL A 141 -9.13 7.60 -12.92
C VAL A 141 -9.00 7.21 -11.46
N ASN A 142 -9.09 5.91 -11.16
CA ASN A 142 -9.24 5.43 -9.79
C ASN A 142 -7.92 4.96 -9.16
N ASP A 143 -7.49 3.75 -9.41
CA ASP A 143 -6.33 3.17 -8.75
C ASP A 143 -5.15 3.00 -9.71
N VAL A 144 -3.96 2.73 -9.15
CA VAL A 144 -2.72 2.63 -9.91
C VAL A 144 -1.84 1.50 -9.41
N ILE A 145 -1.18 0.77 -10.34
CA ILE A 145 -0.13 -0.20 -10.05
C ILE A 145 1.10 0.06 -10.93
N LEU A 146 2.28 -0.13 -10.36
CA LEU A 146 3.54 -0.05 -11.09
C LEU A 146 4.04 -1.44 -11.44
N THR A 147 4.29 -1.65 -12.73
CA THR A 147 4.91 -2.86 -13.26
C THR A 147 6.25 -2.51 -13.93
N PRO A 148 7.14 -3.47 -14.21
CA PRO A 148 8.30 -3.20 -15.04
C PRO A 148 7.87 -2.59 -16.39
N GLY A 149 8.26 -1.34 -16.64
CA GLY A 149 8.04 -0.62 -17.90
C GLY A 149 6.69 0.09 -18.05
N ALA A 150 5.82 0.11 -17.04
CA ALA A 150 4.59 0.91 -17.07
C ALA A 150 3.96 1.16 -15.70
N ALA A 151 3.30 2.33 -15.56
CA ALA A 151 2.25 2.55 -14.59
C ALA A 151 0.90 2.33 -15.27
N TRP A 152 -0.01 1.61 -14.58
CA TRP A 152 -1.34 1.26 -15.07
C TRP A 152 -2.39 1.85 -14.15
N PHE A 153 -3.42 2.47 -14.74
CA PHE A 153 -4.49 3.14 -14.01
C PHE A 153 -5.85 2.62 -14.46
N THR A 154 -6.76 2.42 -13.52
CA THR A 154 -8.14 2.02 -13.82
C THR A 154 -9.03 3.23 -14.14
N ASP A 155 -10.04 3.00 -14.98
CA ASP A 155 -11.16 3.92 -15.19
C ASP A 155 -12.43 3.27 -14.66
N SER A 156 -12.99 3.81 -13.59
CA SER A 156 -14.18 3.21 -12.95
C SER A 156 -15.44 3.29 -13.81
N PHE A 157 -15.53 4.29 -14.68
CA PHE A 157 -16.76 4.56 -15.45
C PHE A 157 -16.70 4.08 -16.88
N LYS A 158 -15.54 3.63 -17.36
CA LYS A 158 -15.36 3.14 -18.73
C LYS A 158 -14.63 1.81 -18.75
N ALA A 159 -14.99 0.98 -19.73
CA ALA A 159 -14.32 -0.30 -19.98
C ALA A 159 -12.92 -0.06 -20.58
N GLN A 160 -12.02 0.53 -19.81
CA GLN A 160 -10.65 0.83 -20.22
C GLN A 160 -9.71 1.00 -19.04
N ILE A 161 -8.42 0.87 -19.31
CA ILE A 161 -7.34 1.22 -18.41
C ILE A 161 -6.36 2.15 -19.15
N TYR A 162 -5.53 2.85 -18.39
CA TYR A 162 -4.52 3.74 -18.95
C TYR A 162 -3.12 3.20 -18.67
N ARG A 163 -2.25 3.30 -19.65
CA ARG A 163 -0.85 2.90 -19.58
C ARG A 163 0.04 4.12 -19.76
N LEU A 164 0.81 4.47 -18.74
CA LEU A 164 1.92 5.41 -18.81
C LEU A 164 3.22 4.60 -18.90
N PRO A 165 3.96 4.65 -20.01
CA PRO A 165 5.24 3.96 -20.13
C PRO A 165 6.24 4.44 -19.09
N LEU A 166 7.05 3.54 -18.56
CA LEU A 166 8.18 3.83 -17.67
C LEU A 166 9.46 3.28 -18.29
N ASP A 167 10.54 4.02 -18.16
CA ASP A 167 11.85 3.51 -18.53
C ASP A 167 12.46 2.60 -17.43
N ARG A 168 13.71 2.18 -17.61
CA ARG A 168 14.43 1.33 -16.64
C ARG A 168 14.71 2.05 -15.32
N GLN A 169 14.62 3.37 -15.29
CA GLN A 169 14.80 4.22 -14.12
C GLN A 169 13.47 4.55 -13.44
N ASP A 170 12.36 4.00 -13.93
CA ASP A 170 10.98 4.30 -13.55
C ASP A 170 10.56 5.75 -13.92
N GLU A 171 11.31 6.42 -14.84
CA GLU A 171 10.92 7.74 -15.34
C GLU A 171 9.72 7.61 -16.29
N PRO A 172 8.69 8.47 -16.12
CA PRO A 172 7.50 8.42 -16.95
C PRO A 172 7.77 8.96 -18.35
N GLY A 173 7.25 8.27 -19.36
CA GLY A 173 7.20 8.74 -20.74
C GLY A 173 6.36 10.03 -20.89
N ASP A 174 6.18 10.48 -22.13
CA ASP A 174 5.51 11.75 -22.44
C ASP A 174 4.05 11.60 -22.88
N ALA A 175 3.56 10.36 -22.98
CA ALA A 175 2.19 10.09 -23.40
C ALA A 175 1.59 8.89 -22.65
N VAL A 176 0.29 8.97 -22.40
CA VAL A 176 -0.53 7.91 -21.86
C VAL A 176 -1.31 7.24 -23.00
N THR A 177 -1.36 5.91 -23.00
CA THR A 177 -2.15 5.12 -23.94
C THR A 177 -3.38 4.58 -23.25
N THR A 178 -4.55 4.70 -23.90
CA THR A 178 -5.77 4.03 -23.47
C THR A 178 -5.79 2.60 -24.00
N VAL A 179 -6.09 1.64 -23.12
CA VAL A 179 -6.25 0.21 -23.46
C VAL A 179 -7.69 -0.19 -23.15
N PRO A 180 -8.53 -0.44 -24.18
CA PRO A 180 -9.90 -0.87 -23.97
C PRO A 180 -9.95 -2.26 -23.30
N LEU A 181 -10.88 -2.46 -22.38
CA LEU A 181 -11.17 -3.75 -21.75
C LEU A 181 -12.24 -4.49 -22.56
N THR A 182 -11.95 -5.74 -22.88
CA THR A 182 -12.80 -6.62 -23.69
C THR A 182 -12.89 -8.03 -23.06
N GLY A 183 -13.40 -9.01 -23.80
CA GLY A 183 -13.52 -10.38 -23.31
C GLY A 183 -14.66 -10.52 -22.31
N ASP A 184 -14.37 -11.03 -21.12
CA ASP A 184 -15.38 -11.25 -20.08
C ASP A 184 -15.70 -9.97 -19.27
N TRP A 185 -15.11 -8.82 -19.61
CA TRP A 185 -15.38 -7.55 -18.94
C TRP A 185 -16.82 -7.11 -19.14
N GLN A 186 -17.48 -6.74 -18.05
CA GLN A 186 -18.80 -6.12 -18.05
C GLN A 186 -18.70 -4.75 -17.38
N GLN A 187 -19.08 -3.71 -18.11
CA GLN A 187 -19.12 -2.36 -17.57
C GLN A 187 -20.50 -2.06 -17.00
N GLY A 188 -20.55 -1.69 -15.74
CA GLY A 188 -21.77 -1.23 -15.07
C GLY A 188 -21.98 0.29 -15.22
N PRO A 189 -23.08 0.78 -14.65
CA PRO A 189 -23.46 2.20 -14.76
C PRO A 189 -22.71 3.12 -13.79
N SER A 190 -21.95 2.55 -12.86
CA SER A 190 -21.22 3.29 -11.80
C SER A 190 -19.79 2.77 -11.65
N PHE A 191 -19.17 2.93 -10.48
CA PHE A 191 -17.83 2.44 -10.19
C PHE A 191 -17.71 0.94 -10.43
N THR A 192 -17.14 0.54 -11.58
CA THR A 192 -17.00 -0.85 -12.00
C THR A 192 -15.59 -1.37 -11.82
N ALA A 193 -14.61 -0.76 -12.49
CA ALA A 193 -13.20 -1.01 -12.20
C ALA A 193 -12.80 -0.22 -10.97
N ASN A 194 -12.08 -0.85 -10.05
CA ASN A 194 -11.54 -0.18 -8.89
C ASN A 194 -10.06 -0.60 -8.71
N GLY A 195 -9.71 -1.33 -7.65
CA GLY A 195 -8.35 -1.75 -7.38
C GLY A 195 -7.69 -2.49 -8.53
N ILE A 196 -6.40 -2.26 -8.68
CA ILE A 196 -5.55 -2.89 -9.68
C ILE A 196 -4.26 -3.43 -9.05
N GLU A 197 -3.88 -4.64 -9.43
CA GLU A 197 -2.65 -5.30 -9.01
C GLU A 197 -2.11 -6.15 -10.17
N ARG A 198 -0.95 -6.75 -10.04
CA ARG A 198 -0.40 -7.71 -10.99
C ARG A 198 -0.65 -9.14 -10.54
N THR A 199 -0.60 -10.09 -11.47
CA THR A 199 -0.56 -11.51 -11.12
C THR A 199 0.73 -11.87 -10.37
N PRO A 200 0.76 -12.96 -9.57
CA PRO A 200 1.97 -13.39 -8.87
C PRO A 200 3.20 -13.57 -9.76
N ASP A 201 3.02 -14.10 -10.97
CA ASP A 201 4.07 -14.23 -12.00
C ASP A 201 4.38 -12.93 -12.77
N GLY A 202 3.61 -11.86 -12.53
CA GLY A 202 3.74 -10.57 -13.20
C GLY A 202 3.34 -10.57 -14.68
N SER A 203 2.71 -11.64 -15.20
CA SER A 203 2.38 -11.78 -16.63
C SER A 203 1.13 -11.01 -17.04
N ALA A 204 0.27 -10.63 -16.08
CA ALA A 204 -0.99 -9.93 -16.34
C ALA A 204 -1.34 -8.97 -15.19
N LEU A 205 -2.39 -8.21 -15.38
CA LEU A 205 -3.00 -7.36 -14.36
C LEU A 205 -4.20 -8.09 -13.73
N LEU A 206 -4.45 -7.79 -12.47
CA LEU A 206 -5.66 -8.16 -11.73
C LEU A 206 -6.46 -6.91 -11.44
N LEU A 207 -7.74 -6.91 -11.79
CA LEU A 207 -8.65 -5.80 -11.54
C LEU A 207 -9.88 -6.31 -10.80
N VAL A 208 -10.35 -5.55 -9.83
CA VAL A 208 -11.69 -5.74 -9.31
C VAL A 208 -12.70 -5.30 -10.36
N ASN A 209 -13.78 -6.08 -10.52
CA ASN A 209 -14.97 -5.68 -11.26
C ASN A 209 -16.19 -5.89 -10.36
N THR A 210 -16.88 -4.83 -9.99
CA THR A 210 -18.00 -4.88 -9.02
C THR A 210 -19.28 -5.46 -9.60
N VAL A 211 -19.33 -5.76 -10.90
CA VAL A 211 -20.54 -6.20 -11.63
C VAL A 211 -20.50 -7.68 -11.97
N VAL A 212 -19.40 -8.17 -12.57
CA VAL A 212 -19.29 -9.56 -13.03
C VAL A 212 -19.61 -10.55 -11.92
N GLY A 213 -20.64 -11.36 -12.12
CA GLY A 213 -21.03 -12.39 -11.16
C GLY A 213 -21.45 -11.88 -9.78
N GLY A 214 -21.80 -10.59 -9.64
CA GLY A 214 -22.08 -9.94 -8.35
C GLY A 214 -20.83 -9.46 -7.63
N GLY A 215 -19.80 -9.12 -8.38
CA GLY A 215 -18.48 -8.69 -7.95
C GLY A 215 -17.43 -9.80 -8.05
N GLY A 216 -16.40 -9.57 -8.83
CA GLY A 216 -15.35 -10.54 -9.12
C GLY A 216 -13.98 -9.96 -9.35
N LEU A 217 -13.04 -10.84 -9.59
CA LEU A 217 -11.66 -10.53 -9.94
C LEU A 217 -11.43 -10.86 -11.42
N MET A 218 -10.86 -9.92 -12.16
CA MET A 218 -10.55 -10.06 -13.57
C MET A 218 -9.05 -10.11 -13.79
N ARG A 219 -8.60 -11.06 -14.61
CA ARG A 219 -7.25 -11.13 -15.13
C ARG A 219 -7.21 -10.49 -16.52
N VAL A 220 -6.39 -9.44 -16.68
CA VAL A 220 -6.32 -8.65 -17.91
C VAL A 220 -4.95 -8.79 -18.55
N ASP A 221 -4.91 -9.14 -19.85
CA ASP A 221 -3.68 -9.07 -20.65
C ASP A 221 -3.31 -7.59 -20.88
N PRO A 222 -2.16 -7.12 -20.39
CA PRO A 222 -1.80 -5.70 -20.48
C PRO A 222 -1.49 -5.22 -21.91
N ARG A 223 -1.30 -6.12 -22.87
CA ARG A 223 -1.02 -5.75 -24.26
C ARG A 223 -2.28 -5.58 -25.08
N THR A 224 -3.33 -6.35 -24.76
CA THR A 224 -4.54 -6.43 -25.58
C THR A 224 -5.79 -5.87 -24.88
N GLY A 225 -5.77 -5.76 -23.55
CA GLY A 225 -6.93 -5.42 -22.74
C GLY A 225 -7.97 -6.54 -22.61
N VAL A 226 -7.67 -7.75 -23.12
CA VAL A 226 -8.58 -8.88 -22.99
C VAL A 226 -8.64 -9.32 -21.52
N ALA A 227 -9.82 -9.19 -20.92
CA ALA A 227 -10.11 -9.61 -19.57
C ALA A 227 -10.70 -11.03 -19.55
N ARG A 228 -10.34 -11.81 -18.54
CA ARG A 228 -10.91 -13.11 -18.20
C ARG A 228 -11.24 -13.14 -16.72
N SER A 229 -12.39 -13.72 -16.38
CA SER A 229 -12.77 -13.94 -14.99
C SER A 229 -11.77 -14.88 -14.31
N VAL A 230 -11.34 -14.50 -13.11
CA VAL A 230 -10.54 -15.36 -12.23
C VAL A 230 -11.50 -16.29 -11.49
N ASP A 231 -11.23 -17.60 -11.52
CA ASP A 231 -12.01 -18.56 -10.74
C ASP A 231 -11.67 -18.41 -9.25
N ILE A 232 -12.59 -17.84 -8.49
CA ILE A 232 -12.48 -17.65 -7.03
C ILE A 232 -13.56 -18.43 -6.27
N GLY A 233 -14.12 -19.46 -6.90
CA GLY A 233 -15.21 -20.27 -6.34
C GLY A 233 -16.46 -19.44 -6.09
N ASP A 234 -17.10 -19.68 -4.95
CA ASP A 234 -18.32 -18.95 -4.53
C ASP A 234 -18.07 -17.55 -3.96
N THR A 235 -16.80 -17.15 -3.85
CA THR A 235 -16.44 -15.82 -3.31
C THR A 235 -16.97 -14.71 -4.19
N LYS A 236 -17.63 -13.71 -3.58
CA LYS A 236 -18.12 -12.51 -4.24
C LYS A 236 -17.41 -11.28 -3.70
N LEU A 237 -17.13 -10.33 -4.58
CA LEU A 237 -16.42 -9.09 -4.27
C LEU A 237 -17.26 -7.85 -4.63
N PRO A 238 -18.51 -7.73 -4.12
CA PRO A 238 -19.46 -6.70 -4.57
C PRO A 238 -19.03 -5.27 -4.21
N ASN A 239 -18.22 -5.14 -3.18
CA ASN A 239 -17.65 -3.86 -2.74
C ASN A 239 -16.12 -3.89 -2.82
N GLY A 240 -15.60 -4.72 -3.73
CA GLY A 240 -14.16 -4.81 -3.93
C GLY A 240 -13.60 -3.46 -4.33
N ASP A 241 -12.59 -3.02 -3.59
CA ASP A 241 -11.90 -1.75 -3.76
C ASP A 241 -10.40 -2.03 -3.98
N GLY A 242 -9.51 -1.44 -3.20
CA GLY A 242 -8.07 -1.63 -3.38
C GLY A 242 -7.60 -3.07 -3.26
N LEU A 243 -6.56 -3.39 -4.00
CA LEU A 243 -5.88 -4.68 -4.03
C LEU A 243 -4.45 -4.57 -3.48
N LEU A 244 -4.03 -5.58 -2.73
CA LEU A 244 -2.65 -5.72 -2.28
C LEU A 244 -2.19 -7.18 -2.45
N LEU A 245 -1.14 -7.40 -3.22
CA LEU A 245 -0.56 -8.74 -3.41
C LEU A 245 0.76 -8.88 -2.63
N LEU A 246 0.81 -9.88 -1.74
CA LEU A 246 2.02 -10.29 -1.02
C LEU A 246 2.36 -11.73 -1.40
N GLY A 247 3.35 -11.90 -2.25
CA GLY A 247 3.66 -13.19 -2.85
C GLY A 247 2.49 -13.73 -3.69
N ARG A 248 1.77 -14.71 -3.18
CA ARG A 248 0.55 -15.28 -3.80
C ARG A 248 -0.71 -15.00 -3.00
N THR A 249 -0.61 -14.26 -1.91
CA THR A 249 -1.75 -13.86 -1.08
C THR A 249 -2.25 -12.50 -1.55
N LEU A 250 -3.48 -12.46 -2.05
CA LEU A 250 -4.17 -11.26 -2.48
C LEU A 250 -5.14 -10.83 -1.38
N TYR A 251 -4.98 -9.61 -0.92
CA TYR A 251 -5.91 -8.93 -0.02
C TYR A 251 -6.81 -8.04 -0.87
N VAL A 252 -8.12 -8.24 -0.76
CA VAL A 252 -9.15 -7.47 -1.47
C VAL A 252 -9.96 -6.70 -0.44
N VAL A 253 -9.81 -5.39 -0.43
CA VAL A 253 -10.57 -4.54 0.47
C VAL A 253 -12.04 -4.52 0.03
N GLN A 254 -12.96 -4.85 0.94
CA GLN A 254 -14.42 -4.79 0.75
C GLN A 254 -14.95 -3.59 1.52
N GLN A 255 -14.83 -2.41 0.91
CA GLN A 255 -14.99 -1.12 1.61
C GLN A 255 -16.27 -1.01 2.42
N GLN A 256 -17.45 -1.18 1.81
CA GLN A 256 -18.75 -1.05 2.47
C GLN A 256 -19.02 -2.15 3.52
N GLN A 257 -18.25 -3.22 3.47
CA GLN A 257 -18.38 -4.34 4.43
C GLN A 257 -17.41 -4.22 5.59
N ASN A 258 -16.56 -3.18 5.62
CA ASN A 258 -15.50 -3.00 6.62
C ASN A 258 -14.68 -4.28 6.81
N ALA A 259 -14.24 -4.87 5.71
CA ALA A 259 -13.55 -6.16 5.69
C ALA A 259 -12.48 -6.25 4.61
N ILE A 260 -11.60 -7.22 4.74
CA ILE A 260 -10.63 -7.61 3.72
C ILE A 260 -10.85 -9.10 3.45
N ASP A 261 -11.18 -9.47 2.22
CA ASP A 261 -11.16 -10.86 1.79
C ASP A 261 -9.74 -11.25 1.37
N VAL A 262 -9.26 -12.39 1.85
CA VAL A 262 -7.90 -12.86 1.61
C VAL A 262 -7.95 -14.09 0.72
N LEU A 263 -7.37 -13.99 -0.47
CA LEU A 263 -7.34 -15.04 -1.47
C LEU A 263 -5.92 -15.58 -1.66
N ARG A 264 -5.76 -16.89 -1.76
CA ARG A 264 -4.54 -17.53 -2.23
C ARG A 264 -4.63 -17.78 -3.73
N LEU A 265 -3.83 -17.08 -4.51
CA LEU A 265 -3.81 -17.22 -5.98
C LEU A 265 -2.85 -18.32 -6.44
N ASN A 266 -3.12 -18.91 -7.61
CA ASN A 266 -2.10 -19.61 -8.37
C ASN A 266 -1.15 -18.60 -9.03
N GLU A 267 0.00 -19.06 -9.53
CA GLU A 267 1.04 -18.18 -10.09
C GLU A 267 0.53 -17.29 -11.23
N SER A 268 -0.25 -17.86 -12.14
CA SER A 268 -0.77 -17.12 -13.31
C SER A 268 -1.95 -16.21 -12.99
N GLY A 269 -2.48 -16.21 -11.75
CA GLY A 269 -3.63 -15.40 -11.36
C GLY A 269 -4.94 -15.79 -12.05
N THR A 270 -5.08 -17.02 -12.53
CA THR A 270 -6.30 -17.53 -13.17
C THR A 270 -7.27 -18.17 -12.19
N ARG A 271 -6.77 -18.51 -10.99
CA ARG A 271 -7.56 -19.14 -9.94
C ARG A 271 -7.13 -18.64 -8.58
N GLY A 272 -8.09 -18.48 -7.67
CA GLY A 272 -7.87 -18.16 -6.27
C GLY A 272 -8.79 -18.94 -5.35
N THR A 273 -8.38 -19.11 -4.10
CA THR A 273 -9.21 -19.71 -3.05
C THR A 273 -9.24 -18.74 -1.88
N ALA A 274 -10.44 -18.44 -1.36
CA ALA A 274 -10.58 -17.67 -0.14
C ALA A 274 -9.98 -18.46 1.03
N ILE A 275 -9.07 -17.81 1.77
CA ILE A 275 -8.37 -18.44 2.91
C ILE A 275 -8.71 -17.78 4.24
N ALA A 276 -9.13 -16.51 4.20
CA ALA A 276 -9.51 -15.76 5.38
C ALA A 276 -10.36 -14.53 5.03
N ARG A 277 -10.98 -13.97 6.07
CA ARG A 277 -11.58 -12.63 6.05
C ARG A 277 -11.13 -11.89 7.29
N ILE A 278 -10.55 -10.71 7.10
CA ILE A 278 -10.09 -9.84 8.18
C ILE A 278 -11.15 -8.76 8.41
N THR A 279 -11.51 -8.56 9.66
CA THR A 279 -12.35 -7.45 10.13
C THR A 279 -11.69 -6.78 11.32
N ASP A 280 -11.94 -5.51 11.52
CA ASP A 280 -11.47 -4.77 12.69
C ASP A 280 -12.52 -3.73 13.06
N PRO A 281 -12.87 -3.58 14.35
CA PRO A 281 -13.90 -2.62 14.79
C PRO A 281 -13.54 -1.15 14.52
N ARG A 282 -12.28 -0.87 14.17
CA ARG A 282 -11.79 0.45 13.79
C ARG A 282 -11.98 0.75 12.30
N PHE A 283 -12.35 -0.22 11.48
CA PHE A 283 -12.63 0.02 10.06
C PHE A 283 -13.86 0.91 9.91
N LYS A 284 -13.73 1.93 9.08
CA LYS A 284 -14.76 2.93 8.75
C LYS A 284 -14.72 3.23 7.26
N ILE A 285 -15.16 2.26 6.48
CA ILE A 285 -15.07 2.22 5.01
C ILE A 285 -13.61 2.37 4.57
N PRO A 286 -12.76 1.34 4.86
CA PRO A 286 -11.39 1.31 4.36
C PRO A 286 -11.44 1.11 2.84
N THR A 287 -10.56 1.80 2.09
CA THR A 287 -10.59 1.79 0.62
C THR A 287 -9.50 0.92 0.02
N THR A 288 -8.29 1.04 0.48
CA THR A 288 -7.15 0.28 -0.08
C THR A 288 -6.16 -0.10 1.00
N ALA A 289 -5.11 -0.82 0.63
CA ALA A 289 -4.13 -1.34 1.59
C ALA A 289 -2.70 -1.22 1.09
N ALA A 290 -1.77 -1.00 2.03
CA ALA A 290 -0.33 -1.08 1.79
C ALA A 290 0.36 -1.82 2.94
N ALA A 291 1.43 -2.58 2.63
CA ALA A 291 2.11 -3.41 3.62
C ALA A 291 3.40 -2.78 4.13
N TRP A 292 3.69 -3.02 5.42
CA TRP A 292 4.97 -2.76 6.04
C TRP A 292 5.25 -3.75 7.18
N GLY A 293 6.37 -4.46 7.10
CA GLY A 293 6.70 -5.52 8.06
C GLY A 293 5.67 -6.63 8.02
N ASP A 294 5.10 -6.94 9.15
CA ASP A 294 4.05 -7.94 9.36
C ASP A 294 2.61 -7.36 9.30
N ARG A 295 2.46 -6.08 8.95
CA ARG A 295 1.18 -5.37 8.97
C ARG A 295 0.74 -4.86 7.61
N ILE A 296 -0.57 -4.71 7.48
CA ILE A 296 -1.24 -3.97 6.41
C ILE A 296 -1.91 -2.73 7.01
N TYR A 297 -1.78 -1.61 6.31
CA TYR A 297 -2.31 -0.30 6.70
C TYR A 297 -3.39 0.10 5.71
N LEU A 298 -4.54 0.56 6.22
CA LEU A 298 -5.71 0.94 5.43
C LEU A 298 -6.19 2.32 5.84
N PRO A 299 -6.37 3.28 4.92
CA PRO A 299 -7.04 4.53 5.21
C PRO A 299 -8.55 4.29 5.40
N ASN A 300 -9.16 4.97 6.38
CA ASN A 300 -10.60 5.02 6.58
C ASN A 300 -11.18 6.23 5.85
N ALA A 301 -11.83 6.00 4.70
CA ALA A 301 -12.38 7.08 3.87
C ALA A 301 -13.68 7.67 4.46
N ARG A 302 -14.41 6.89 5.27
CA ARG A 302 -15.63 7.35 5.97
C ARG A 302 -16.68 7.94 5.03
N PHE A 303 -16.94 7.28 3.91
CA PHE A 303 -17.99 7.71 2.96
C PHE A 303 -19.42 7.61 3.54
N ASP A 304 -19.56 7.10 4.76
CA ASP A 304 -20.80 7.02 5.53
C ASP A 304 -21.15 8.31 6.30
N VAL A 305 -20.28 9.30 6.29
CA VAL A 305 -20.50 10.58 6.97
C VAL A 305 -20.36 11.75 5.99
N GLU A 306 -21.15 12.79 6.18
CA GLU A 306 -20.98 14.04 5.45
C GLU A 306 -19.66 14.70 5.87
N PRO A 307 -18.73 14.94 4.94
CA PRO A 307 -17.42 15.48 5.28
C PRO A 307 -17.50 16.96 5.67
N THR A 308 -16.84 17.30 6.75
CA THR A 308 -16.64 18.67 7.22
C THR A 308 -15.16 18.94 7.46
N PRO A 309 -14.72 20.20 7.59
CA PRO A 309 -13.34 20.52 7.96
C PRO A 309 -12.88 19.89 9.30
N ASP A 310 -13.83 19.59 10.20
CA ASP A 310 -13.57 19.01 11.52
C ASP A 310 -13.70 17.47 11.54
N THR A 311 -14.17 16.86 10.45
CA THR A 311 -14.27 15.39 10.36
C THR A 311 -12.91 14.76 10.54
N THR A 312 -12.78 13.89 11.55
CA THR A 312 -11.52 13.19 11.86
C THR A 312 -11.34 12.00 10.95
N TYR A 313 -10.11 11.80 10.49
CA TYR A 313 -9.70 10.67 9.65
C TYR A 313 -8.47 9.97 10.23
N ASP A 314 -8.31 8.72 9.89
CA ASP A 314 -7.17 7.89 10.31
C ASP A 314 -6.87 6.80 9.28
N ALA A 315 -5.76 6.11 9.51
CA ALA A 315 -5.49 4.83 8.90
C ALA A 315 -5.26 3.78 10.00
N VAL A 316 -5.74 2.58 9.78
CA VAL A 316 -5.66 1.46 10.73
C VAL A 316 -4.69 0.41 10.22
N ALA A 317 -3.86 -0.12 11.12
CA ALA A 317 -2.99 -1.26 10.83
C ALA A 317 -3.58 -2.54 11.44
N VAL A 318 -3.60 -3.61 10.65
CA VAL A 318 -3.95 -4.98 11.05
C VAL A 318 -2.82 -5.93 10.65
N ASP A 319 -2.76 -7.09 11.28
CA ASP A 319 -1.74 -8.09 10.98
C ASP A 319 -2.00 -8.77 9.63
N GLN A 320 -0.93 -9.18 8.94
CA GLN A 320 -1.00 -10.01 7.74
C GLN A 320 -1.41 -11.45 8.10
N ILE A 321 -1.92 -12.19 7.10
CA ILE A 321 -2.23 -13.63 7.19
C ILE A 321 -1.31 -14.39 6.25
#